data_6dd946ef83a972ef805f9f2b522730dc
#
_entry.id   6dd946ef83a972ef805f9f2b522730dc
#
_cell.length_a   1.000
_cell.length_b   1.000
_cell.length_c   1.000
_cell.angle_alpha   90.00
_cell.angle_beta   90.00
_cell.angle_gamma   90.00
#
_symmetry.space_group_name_H-M   'P 1'
#
loop_
_entity.id
_entity.type
_entity.pdbx_description
1 polymer ?
#
loop_
_entity_poly.entity_id
_entity_poly.type
_entity_poly.pdbx_seq_one_letter_code
_entity_poly.pdbx_strand_id
1 'polypeptide(L)'
;MNDQSNAAPRKVSRRILLQGAGTAMALPWLESLPVWGTEMPTGGDAPKTPKRFAVQFMACGVNAKHWWAKGAGDDMELGKSLQPMEPLKHKMNMVTGLFNKSAVGVGIHPGQTGNILSGAALQKGSELRGGISIDQVLANHIGQQTAQASLVLGCEQPITGYHETNFSMAYSSHISWQNATSPVPMEVYPSLAFDSLFDNRGNRRNQSVLDRVKEHAESLSRQVSAGDKAKLDEYLSSIREVEKRIERMRQQQDKATDRAAETGKPLLTMDRPESGLPEDIREHMKLMCDIIALAFQTDKTRVATLLMCRDISGLFYPFLNVRSAHHSASHSDTSDDYERVTRYYVSQFAYLASRLDAMQEGDRTVLDNSCLMFINNMWSGSKHDSTKVPLLLAGGLDNTMETGRVIDYADKPDEERKLCGLYLNILQKMGLPETQFGDASEPLAI
;
A
#
# COMPACT_ATOMS: atom_id res chain seq x y z
N MET A 1 57.72 25.14 10.32
CA MET A 1 57.01 24.91 9.06
C MET A 1 56.14 23.69 9.30
N ASN A 2 54.89 23.93 9.71
CA ASN A 2 53.89 22.87 9.94
C ASN A 2 53.11 22.64 8.65
N ASP A 3 53.32 21.50 8.08
CA ASP A 3 52.54 21.02 6.94
C ASP A 3 51.29 20.28 7.50
N GLN A 4 50.15 20.99 7.60
CA GLN A 4 48.85 20.38 7.89
C GLN A 4 48.28 19.90 6.58
N SER A 5 48.46 18.60 6.29
CA SER A 5 47.79 17.92 5.21
C SER A 5 46.27 17.89 5.49
N ASN A 6 45.54 18.76 4.81
CA ASN A 6 44.09 18.73 4.72
C ASN A 6 43.66 17.45 3.99
N ALA A 7 43.44 16.35 4.72
CA ALA A 7 42.83 15.17 4.20
C ALA A 7 41.34 15.47 3.92
N ALA A 8 40.98 15.55 2.65
CA ALA A 8 39.58 15.66 2.22
C ALA A 8 38.75 14.49 2.81
N PRO A 9 37.53 14.75 3.29
CA PRO A 9 36.69 13.70 3.88
C PRO A 9 36.48 12.57 2.84
N ARG A 10 36.81 11.34 3.22
CA ARG A 10 36.60 10.15 2.38
C ARG A 10 35.11 10.04 2.02
N LYS A 11 34.80 10.16 0.74
CA LYS A 11 33.43 9.95 0.22
C LYS A 11 33.04 8.48 0.45
N VAL A 12 32.04 8.25 1.28
CA VAL A 12 31.50 6.91 1.52
C VAL A 12 30.24 6.74 0.67
N SER A 13 30.23 5.76 -0.25
CA SER A 13 29.02 5.42 -0.97
C SER A 13 28.23 4.34 -0.21
N ARG A 14 26.90 4.33 -0.35
CA ARG A 14 26.03 3.29 0.21
C ARG A 14 26.51 1.87 -0.18
N ARG A 15 27.07 1.70 -1.38
CA ARG A 15 27.57 0.42 -1.87
C ARG A 15 28.78 -0.09 -1.11
N ILE A 16 29.69 0.79 -0.70
CA ILE A 16 30.87 0.41 0.09
C ILE A 16 30.47 -0.06 1.48
N LEU A 17 29.44 0.56 2.08
CA LEU A 17 28.88 0.15 3.37
C LEU A 17 28.21 -1.23 3.30
N LEU A 18 27.59 -1.56 2.17
CA LEU A 18 26.85 -2.81 1.95
C LEU A 18 27.75 -3.98 1.58
N GLN A 19 28.95 -3.75 1.05
CA GLN A 19 29.88 -4.80 0.62
C GLN A 19 30.64 -5.48 1.77
N GLY A 20 30.71 -4.84 2.95
CA GLY A 20 31.53 -5.33 4.05
C GLY A 20 31.00 -6.53 4.83
N ALA A 21 29.74 -6.91 4.69
CA ALA A 21 29.08 -7.85 5.62
C ALA A 21 28.23 -8.97 4.97
N GLY A 22 28.18 -9.06 3.66
CA GLY A 22 27.36 -10.09 2.98
C GLY A 22 25.85 -9.98 3.21
N THR A 23 25.40 -8.86 3.77
CA THR A 23 23.98 -8.56 4.04
C THR A 23 23.61 -7.24 3.37
N ALA A 24 22.68 -7.28 2.43
CA ALA A 24 22.11 -6.04 1.88
C ALA A 24 21.18 -5.42 2.91
N MET A 25 21.64 -4.36 3.58
CA MET A 25 20.81 -3.66 4.58
C MET A 25 19.99 -2.56 3.94
N ALA A 26 18.72 -2.48 4.33
CA ALA A 26 17.88 -1.37 3.99
C ALA A 26 18.20 -0.20 4.92
N LEU A 27 18.64 0.89 4.35
CA LEU A 27 18.80 2.16 5.05
C LEU A 27 17.69 3.12 4.58
N PRO A 28 17.21 4.05 5.45
CA PRO A 28 16.33 5.11 5.01
C PRO A 28 16.99 5.96 3.92
N TRP A 29 16.20 6.74 3.21
CA TRP A 29 16.72 7.72 2.28
C TRP A 29 17.57 8.74 3.02
N LEU A 30 18.86 8.77 2.72
CA LEU A 30 19.83 9.69 3.33
C LEU A 30 20.32 10.67 2.26
N GLU A 31 20.01 11.94 2.42
CA GLU A 31 20.31 12.99 1.44
C GLU A 31 21.81 13.26 1.32
N SER A 32 22.56 13.07 2.39
CA SER A 32 24.00 13.25 2.42
C SER A 32 24.80 12.12 1.75
N LEU A 33 24.13 11.01 1.32
CA LEU A 33 24.79 9.88 0.69
C LEU A 33 24.30 9.65 -0.74
N PRO A 34 25.23 9.41 -1.70
CA PRO A 34 24.85 9.15 -3.08
C PRO A 34 24.09 7.82 -3.23
N VAL A 35 23.06 7.81 -4.05
CA VAL A 35 22.28 6.62 -4.40
C VAL A 35 23.08 5.74 -5.32
N TRP A 36 23.17 4.43 -5.03
CA TRP A 36 23.71 3.40 -5.90
C TRP A 36 25.14 3.64 -6.39
N GLY A 37 25.93 4.44 -5.67
CA GLY A 37 27.34 4.67 -6.00
C GLY A 37 27.57 5.62 -7.16
N THR A 38 26.55 6.35 -7.61
CA THR A 38 26.76 7.52 -8.46
C THR A 38 27.50 8.61 -7.66
N GLU A 39 28.48 9.24 -8.28
CA GLU A 39 29.12 10.40 -7.69
C GLU A 39 28.05 11.48 -7.44
N MET A 40 28.14 12.20 -6.31
CA MET A 40 27.30 13.39 -6.09
C MET A 40 27.49 14.32 -7.29
N PRO A 41 26.41 14.81 -7.91
CA PRO A 41 26.53 15.82 -8.94
C PRO A 41 27.29 17.02 -8.37
N THR A 42 28.40 17.39 -8.99
CA THR A 42 29.21 18.54 -8.60
C THR A 42 28.61 19.89 -9.01
N GLY A 43 27.33 19.91 -9.34
CA GLY A 43 26.55 21.10 -9.73
C GLY A 43 25.15 21.01 -9.18
N GLY A 44 24.88 21.79 -8.18
CA GLY A 44 23.64 22.48 -7.78
C GLY A 44 22.29 21.76 -7.66
N ASP A 45 22.08 20.58 -8.22
CA ASP A 45 20.81 19.86 -8.10
C ASP A 45 20.88 18.86 -6.96
N ALA A 46 20.11 19.10 -5.90
CA ALA A 46 19.86 18.09 -4.86
C ALA A 46 19.32 16.79 -5.49
N PRO A 47 19.70 15.60 -4.99
CA PRO A 47 19.17 14.34 -5.50
C PRO A 47 17.65 14.36 -5.41
N LYS A 48 16.98 14.09 -6.53
CA LYS A 48 15.50 14.06 -6.58
C LYS A 48 14.99 13.01 -5.60
N THR A 49 14.08 13.40 -4.74
CA THR A 49 13.40 12.48 -3.83
C THR A 49 12.60 11.44 -4.61
N PRO A 50 12.59 10.16 -4.17
CA PRO A 50 11.86 9.14 -4.90
C PRO A 50 10.35 9.32 -4.77
N LYS A 51 9.63 9.28 -5.88
CA LYS A 51 8.18 9.21 -5.91
C LYS A 51 7.71 7.79 -5.62
N ARG A 52 6.61 7.67 -4.88
CA ARG A 52 6.06 6.38 -4.47
C ARG A 52 4.56 6.30 -4.75
N PHE A 53 4.09 5.10 -5.01
CA PHE A 53 2.67 4.83 -5.25
C PHE A 53 2.20 3.65 -4.41
N ALA A 54 1.08 3.80 -3.69
CA ALA A 54 0.46 2.68 -3.01
C ALA A 54 -1.07 2.71 -3.14
N VAL A 55 -1.65 1.50 -3.22
CA VAL A 55 -3.10 1.29 -3.26
C VAL A 55 -3.54 0.52 -2.02
N GLN A 56 -4.58 1.01 -1.34
CA GLN A 56 -5.34 0.26 -0.35
C GLN A 56 -6.76 0.01 -0.88
N PHE A 57 -7.10 -1.26 -1.02
CA PHE A 57 -8.36 -1.69 -1.60
C PHE A 57 -9.29 -2.25 -0.54
N MET A 58 -10.52 -1.75 -0.52
CA MET A 58 -11.66 -2.28 0.22
C MET A 58 -12.73 -2.67 -0.78
N ALA A 59 -13.27 -3.89 -0.71
CA ALA A 59 -14.35 -4.30 -1.59
C ALA A 59 -15.75 -4.03 -1.01
N CYS A 60 -16.77 -4.36 -1.81
CA CYS A 60 -18.20 -4.38 -1.46
C CYS A 60 -18.85 -3.02 -1.21
N GLY A 61 -18.29 -1.93 -1.77
CA GLY A 61 -18.91 -0.59 -1.67
C GLY A 61 -18.66 0.11 -0.35
N VAL A 62 -19.27 1.27 -0.18
CA VAL A 62 -19.16 2.11 1.02
C VAL A 62 -20.54 2.56 1.51
N ASN A 63 -20.61 3.15 2.72
CA ASN A 63 -21.82 3.82 3.15
C ASN A 63 -21.96 5.17 2.43
N ALA A 64 -22.71 5.17 1.33
CA ALA A 64 -22.88 6.33 0.45
C ALA A 64 -23.46 7.56 1.14
N LYS A 65 -24.26 7.38 2.20
CA LYS A 65 -24.85 8.47 2.98
C LYS A 65 -23.81 9.32 3.71
N HIS A 66 -22.70 8.70 4.07
CA HIS A 66 -21.63 9.30 4.86
C HIS A 66 -20.29 9.43 4.12
N TRP A 67 -20.25 9.03 2.84
CA TRP A 67 -19.08 9.15 1.95
C TRP A 67 -19.17 10.43 1.14
N TRP A 68 -18.77 11.56 1.70
CA TRP A 68 -18.75 12.86 1.03
C TRP A 68 -17.74 13.80 1.68
N ALA A 69 -17.25 14.76 0.92
CA ALA A 69 -16.49 15.91 1.41
C ALA A 69 -16.97 17.18 0.70
N LYS A 70 -16.76 18.34 1.30
CA LYS A 70 -17.11 19.66 0.77
C LYS A 70 -16.05 20.67 1.17
N GLY A 71 -15.87 21.71 0.35
CA GLY A 71 -14.85 22.73 0.61
C GLY A 71 -13.45 22.27 0.15
N ALA A 72 -12.41 22.93 0.65
CA ALA A 72 -11.03 22.69 0.28
C ALA A 72 -10.06 22.99 1.43
N GLY A 73 -8.86 22.40 1.38
CA GLY A 73 -7.80 22.61 2.35
C GLY A 73 -8.23 22.35 3.79
N ASP A 74 -7.86 23.23 4.69
CA ASP A 74 -8.23 23.13 6.11
C ASP A 74 -9.72 23.42 6.38
N ASP A 75 -10.42 24.06 5.44
CA ASP A 75 -11.87 24.31 5.54
C ASP A 75 -12.70 23.15 4.96
N MET A 76 -12.07 22.05 4.54
CA MET A 76 -12.78 20.88 4.03
C MET A 76 -13.60 20.23 5.14
N GLU A 77 -14.89 20.03 4.89
CA GLU A 77 -15.81 19.28 5.75
C GLU A 77 -15.88 17.83 5.28
N LEU A 78 -15.76 16.89 6.20
CA LEU A 78 -15.76 15.46 5.91
C LEU A 78 -17.02 14.77 6.43
N GLY A 79 -17.62 13.93 5.58
CA GLY A 79 -18.67 13.00 5.99
C GLY A 79 -18.18 12.02 7.05
N LYS A 80 -19.10 11.44 7.81
CA LYS A 80 -18.80 10.61 8.98
C LYS A 80 -17.83 9.48 8.69
N SER A 81 -17.95 8.83 7.52
CA SER A 81 -17.03 7.77 7.12
C SER A 81 -15.61 8.24 6.80
N LEU A 82 -15.43 9.52 6.48
CA LEU A 82 -14.13 10.12 6.16
C LEU A 82 -13.45 10.81 7.34
N GLN A 83 -14.11 10.91 8.49
CA GLN A 83 -13.57 11.56 9.71
C GLN A 83 -12.15 11.10 10.10
N PRO A 84 -11.70 9.85 9.90
CA PRO A 84 -10.32 9.49 10.20
C PRO A 84 -9.27 10.29 9.41
N MET A 85 -9.64 10.89 8.27
CA MET A 85 -8.76 11.74 7.46
C MET A 85 -8.72 13.21 7.94
N GLU A 86 -9.48 13.58 8.96
CA GLU A 86 -9.55 14.99 9.44
C GLU A 86 -8.16 15.63 9.68
N PRO A 87 -7.17 14.95 10.30
CA PRO A 87 -5.83 15.53 10.49
C PRO A 87 -5.05 15.77 9.20
N LEU A 88 -5.39 15.06 8.12
CA LEU A 88 -4.70 15.05 6.84
C LEU A 88 -5.57 15.54 5.67
N LYS A 89 -6.72 16.17 5.94
CA LYS A 89 -7.65 16.60 4.89
C LYS A 89 -7.03 17.58 3.89
N HIS A 90 -6.09 18.42 4.33
CA HIS A 90 -5.33 19.32 3.45
C HIS A 90 -4.31 18.60 2.56
N LYS A 91 -3.95 17.35 2.87
CA LYS A 91 -3.07 16.48 2.07
C LYS A 91 -3.81 15.41 1.29
N MET A 92 -5.14 15.44 1.27
CA MET A 92 -5.93 14.46 0.53
C MET A 92 -6.79 15.11 -0.55
N ASN A 93 -7.15 14.34 -1.57
CA ASN A 93 -8.21 14.65 -2.53
C ASN A 93 -9.31 13.59 -2.43
N MET A 94 -10.56 14.01 -2.36
CA MET A 94 -11.70 13.15 -2.64
C MET A 94 -12.04 13.25 -4.13
N VAL A 95 -11.97 12.14 -4.84
CA VAL A 95 -12.34 12.08 -6.25
C VAL A 95 -13.64 11.29 -6.37
N THR A 96 -14.63 11.85 -7.03
CA THR A 96 -15.94 11.22 -7.20
C THR A 96 -16.38 11.23 -8.66
N GLY A 97 -17.32 10.35 -9.00
CA GLY A 97 -17.88 10.26 -10.35
C GLY A 97 -17.11 9.36 -11.30
N LEU A 98 -15.89 8.94 -10.99
CA LEU A 98 -15.13 8.03 -11.84
C LEU A 98 -15.67 6.60 -11.78
N PHE A 99 -15.52 5.85 -12.86
CA PHE A 99 -15.94 4.45 -12.95
C PHE A 99 -15.00 3.62 -13.83
N ASN A 100 -15.05 2.29 -13.61
CA ASN A 100 -14.43 1.31 -14.49
C ASN A 100 -15.46 0.85 -15.52
N LYS A 101 -15.35 1.30 -16.77
CA LYS A 101 -16.30 1.01 -17.85
C LYS A 101 -16.51 -0.50 -18.03
N SER A 102 -15.44 -1.28 -17.96
CA SER A 102 -15.48 -2.72 -18.14
C SER A 102 -16.14 -3.48 -16.97
N ALA A 103 -16.38 -2.83 -15.84
CA ALA A 103 -17.08 -3.41 -14.69
C ALA A 103 -18.60 -3.16 -14.71
N VAL A 104 -19.07 -2.18 -15.52
CA VAL A 104 -20.49 -1.82 -15.56
C VAL A 104 -21.27 -2.84 -16.36
N GLY A 105 -22.33 -3.40 -15.76
CA GLY A 105 -23.25 -4.34 -16.43
C GLY A 105 -22.67 -5.73 -16.73
N VAL A 106 -21.45 -6.03 -16.33
CA VAL A 106 -20.79 -7.32 -16.63
C VAL A 106 -21.23 -8.44 -15.70
N GLY A 107 -21.72 -8.09 -14.56
CA GLY A 107 -22.10 -9.01 -13.50
C GLY A 107 -21.71 -8.43 -12.14
N ILE A 108 -21.87 -9.23 -11.12
CA ILE A 108 -21.61 -8.83 -9.74
C ILE A 108 -20.32 -9.47 -9.22
N HIS A 109 -19.76 -8.85 -8.17
CA HIS A 109 -18.61 -9.35 -7.42
C HIS A 109 -17.36 -9.56 -8.28
N PRO A 110 -16.89 -10.79 -8.59
CA PRO A 110 -15.63 -10.98 -9.30
C PRO A 110 -15.53 -10.18 -10.60
N GLY A 111 -16.65 -10.01 -11.30
CA GLY A 111 -16.71 -9.25 -12.56
C GLY A 111 -16.50 -7.74 -12.42
N GLN A 112 -16.51 -7.23 -11.19
CA GLN A 112 -16.32 -5.80 -10.88
C GLN A 112 -15.02 -5.52 -10.13
N THR A 113 -14.25 -6.56 -9.75
CA THR A 113 -13.11 -6.41 -8.84
C THR A 113 -11.77 -6.61 -9.51
N GLY A 114 -11.57 -7.71 -10.20
CA GLY A 114 -10.25 -8.09 -10.69
C GLY A 114 -9.61 -7.12 -11.67
N ASN A 115 -10.39 -6.25 -12.28
CA ASN A 115 -9.92 -5.23 -13.23
C ASN A 115 -9.89 -3.81 -12.66
N ILE A 116 -10.07 -3.65 -11.34
CA ILE A 116 -10.17 -2.30 -10.75
C ILE A 116 -8.91 -1.45 -11.01
N LEU A 117 -7.73 -2.05 -11.07
CA LEU A 117 -6.48 -1.35 -11.32
C LEU A 117 -5.98 -1.45 -12.78
N SER A 118 -6.75 -2.09 -13.69
CA SER A 118 -6.36 -2.26 -15.10
C SER A 118 -7.38 -1.70 -16.09
N GLY A 119 -8.66 -1.60 -15.72
CA GLY A 119 -9.75 -1.22 -16.61
C GLY A 119 -10.10 -2.27 -17.68
N ALA A 120 -9.45 -3.44 -17.69
CA ALA A 120 -9.65 -4.45 -18.71
C ALA A 120 -10.99 -5.17 -18.58
N ALA A 121 -11.55 -5.67 -19.70
CA ALA A 121 -12.68 -6.56 -19.66
C ALA A 121 -12.26 -7.95 -19.13
N LEU A 122 -12.92 -8.41 -18.05
CA LEU A 122 -12.64 -9.72 -17.47
C LEU A 122 -13.28 -10.83 -18.31
N GLN A 123 -12.61 -11.98 -18.39
CA GLN A 123 -13.10 -13.14 -19.14
C GLN A 123 -13.74 -14.15 -18.17
N LYS A 124 -14.90 -14.72 -18.57
CA LYS A 124 -15.53 -15.85 -17.89
C LYS A 124 -14.83 -17.17 -18.25
N GLY A 125 -14.97 -18.16 -17.38
CA GLY A 125 -14.40 -19.50 -17.60
C GLY A 125 -13.00 -19.66 -17.02
N SER A 126 -12.25 -20.62 -17.53
CA SER A 126 -10.96 -21.05 -16.95
C SER A 126 -9.77 -20.16 -17.30
N GLU A 127 -9.87 -19.39 -18.37
CA GLU A 127 -8.80 -18.48 -18.77
C GLU A 127 -8.95 -17.14 -18.05
N LEU A 128 -7.92 -16.74 -17.35
CA LEU A 128 -7.89 -15.43 -16.69
C LEU A 128 -7.51 -14.33 -17.68
N ARG A 129 -8.21 -13.20 -17.62
CA ARG A 129 -7.86 -11.96 -18.32
C ARG A 129 -8.20 -10.77 -17.44
N GLY A 130 -7.19 -10.28 -16.70
CA GLY A 130 -7.32 -9.14 -15.79
C GLY A 130 -6.73 -7.84 -16.35
N GLY A 131 -5.93 -7.90 -17.44
CA GLY A 131 -5.15 -6.78 -17.94
C GLY A 131 -4.00 -6.41 -16.99
N ILE A 132 -2.95 -5.79 -17.50
CA ILE A 132 -1.87 -5.32 -16.62
C ILE A 132 -2.38 -4.17 -15.74
N SER A 133 -2.09 -4.23 -14.45
CA SER A 133 -2.52 -3.20 -13.50
C SER A 133 -1.52 -2.03 -13.39
N ILE A 134 -2.00 -0.84 -13.01
CA ILE A 134 -1.17 0.37 -12.90
C ILE A 134 0.07 0.16 -12.00
N ASP A 135 -0.06 -0.53 -10.88
CA ASP A 135 1.05 -0.84 -9.99
C ASP A 135 2.12 -1.68 -10.68
N GLN A 136 1.74 -2.60 -11.56
CA GLN A 136 2.69 -3.43 -12.29
C GLN A 136 3.29 -2.72 -13.50
N VAL A 137 2.57 -1.79 -14.14
CA VAL A 137 3.17 -0.88 -15.13
C VAL A 137 4.25 -0.03 -14.46
N LEU A 138 3.98 0.54 -13.29
CA LEU A 138 4.98 1.27 -12.48
C LEU A 138 6.15 0.37 -12.09
N ALA A 139 5.87 -0.85 -11.57
CA ALA A 139 6.90 -1.80 -11.17
C ALA A 139 7.84 -2.18 -12.32
N ASN A 140 7.31 -2.35 -13.53
CA ASN A 140 8.12 -2.63 -14.72
C ASN A 140 9.03 -1.46 -15.11
N HIS A 141 8.60 -0.22 -14.85
CA HIS A 141 9.35 0.97 -15.23
C HIS A 141 10.39 1.38 -14.18
N ILE A 142 9.98 1.50 -12.90
CA ILE A 142 10.83 2.00 -11.82
C ILE A 142 11.37 0.91 -10.89
N GLY A 143 10.87 -0.32 -10.98
CA GLY A 143 11.21 -1.41 -10.06
C GLY A 143 12.67 -1.85 -10.12
N GLN A 144 13.37 -1.59 -11.24
CA GLN A 144 14.81 -1.85 -11.34
C GLN A 144 15.67 -0.90 -10.48
N GLN A 145 15.07 0.18 -9.98
CA GLN A 145 15.76 1.16 -9.12
C GLN A 145 15.72 0.76 -7.64
N THR A 146 14.97 -0.27 -7.29
CA THR A 146 14.75 -0.73 -5.91
C THR A 146 15.08 -2.22 -5.74
N ALA A 147 15.20 -2.67 -4.51
CA ALA A 147 15.49 -4.08 -4.21
C ALA A 147 14.32 -5.01 -4.56
N GLN A 148 13.10 -4.48 -4.48
CA GLN A 148 11.87 -5.19 -4.82
C GLN A 148 11.02 -4.30 -5.73
N ALA A 149 10.64 -4.80 -6.90
CA ALA A 149 9.95 -4.01 -7.92
C ALA A 149 8.58 -3.51 -7.45
N SER A 150 7.84 -4.36 -6.73
CA SER A 150 6.58 -4.02 -6.06
C SER A 150 6.35 -4.90 -4.84
N LEU A 151 5.52 -4.43 -3.91
CA LEU A 151 5.08 -5.17 -2.73
C LEU A 151 3.57 -5.36 -2.82
N VAL A 152 3.13 -6.62 -3.04
CA VAL A 152 1.71 -6.96 -3.17
C VAL A 152 1.26 -7.73 -1.94
N LEU A 153 0.43 -7.10 -1.10
CA LEU A 153 0.01 -7.59 0.21
C LEU A 153 -1.50 -7.77 0.30
N GLY A 154 -1.93 -8.62 1.23
CA GLY A 154 -3.35 -8.80 1.55
C GLY A 154 -3.60 -9.16 3.01
N CYS A 155 -4.81 -8.84 3.48
CA CYS A 155 -5.28 -9.22 4.81
C CYS A 155 -6.29 -10.38 4.79
N GLU A 156 -6.65 -10.86 3.61
CA GLU A 156 -7.45 -12.08 3.42
C GLU A 156 -6.78 -12.99 2.39
N GLN A 157 -6.91 -14.29 2.61
CA GLN A 157 -6.40 -15.27 1.65
C GLN A 157 -7.19 -15.27 0.35
N PRO A 158 -6.52 -15.51 -0.79
CA PRO A 158 -7.21 -15.76 -2.05
C PRO A 158 -8.15 -16.97 -1.95
N ILE A 159 -9.25 -16.88 -2.67
CA ILE A 159 -10.18 -18.00 -2.82
C ILE A 159 -10.14 -18.54 -4.25
N THR A 160 -10.44 -19.80 -4.37
CA THR A 160 -10.44 -20.54 -5.67
C THR A 160 -11.85 -20.91 -6.08
N GLY A 161 -11.99 -21.43 -7.29
CA GLY A 161 -13.26 -21.86 -7.87
C GLY A 161 -13.91 -20.80 -8.74
N TYR A 162 -15.20 -20.94 -8.94
CA TYR A 162 -16.00 -20.07 -9.84
C TYR A 162 -17.22 -19.53 -9.12
N HIS A 163 -17.53 -18.28 -9.40
CA HIS A 163 -18.81 -17.68 -9.03
C HIS A 163 -19.94 -18.25 -9.91
N GLU A 164 -21.18 -18.17 -9.45
CA GLU A 164 -22.35 -18.61 -10.21
C GLU A 164 -22.49 -17.94 -11.58
N THR A 165 -21.91 -16.74 -11.75
CA THR A 165 -21.84 -16.02 -13.04
C THR A 165 -20.72 -16.53 -13.95
N ASN A 166 -20.04 -17.61 -13.59
CA ASN A 166 -18.91 -18.22 -14.29
C ASN A 166 -17.64 -17.37 -14.37
N PHE A 167 -17.48 -16.36 -13.52
CA PHE A 167 -16.20 -15.71 -13.32
C PHE A 167 -15.33 -16.51 -12.33
N SER A 168 -14.03 -16.59 -12.59
CA SER A 168 -13.09 -17.15 -11.62
C SER A 168 -13.07 -16.32 -10.34
N MET A 169 -13.05 -17.00 -9.18
CA MET A 169 -12.91 -16.36 -7.88
C MET A 169 -11.54 -15.69 -7.67
N ALA A 170 -10.55 -15.98 -8.52
CA ALA A 170 -9.31 -15.24 -8.56
C ALA A 170 -9.52 -13.72 -8.77
N TYR A 171 -10.55 -13.34 -9.53
CA TYR A 171 -10.89 -11.93 -9.76
C TYR A 171 -11.41 -11.22 -8.50
N SER A 172 -11.99 -11.93 -7.53
CA SER A 172 -12.40 -11.32 -6.26
C SER A 172 -11.27 -11.17 -5.25
N SER A 173 -10.13 -11.81 -5.51
CA SER A 173 -8.99 -11.88 -4.58
C SER A 173 -7.74 -11.17 -5.09
N HIS A 174 -7.64 -10.86 -6.38
CA HIS A 174 -6.45 -10.25 -6.96
C HIS A 174 -6.81 -8.96 -7.71
N ILE A 175 -6.16 -7.87 -7.33
CA ILE A 175 -6.28 -6.56 -7.97
C ILE A 175 -5.00 -6.17 -8.72
N SER A 176 -3.87 -6.82 -8.41
CA SER A 176 -2.57 -6.62 -9.04
C SER A 176 -2.32 -7.70 -10.08
N TRP A 177 -1.99 -7.30 -11.32
CA TRP A 177 -1.80 -8.18 -12.47
C TRP A 177 -0.50 -7.85 -13.20
N GLN A 178 0.41 -8.81 -13.26
CA GLN A 178 1.72 -8.65 -13.90
C GLN A 178 1.61 -8.47 -15.43
N ASN A 179 0.62 -9.08 -16.02
CA ASN A 179 0.28 -8.99 -17.43
C ASN A 179 -1.22 -9.28 -17.63
N ALA A 180 -1.66 -9.43 -18.89
CA ALA A 180 -3.08 -9.62 -19.20
C ALA A 180 -3.71 -10.87 -18.56
N THR A 181 -2.94 -11.90 -18.21
CA THR A 181 -3.45 -13.21 -17.79
C THR A 181 -2.93 -13.70 -16.44
N SER A 182 -1.91 -13.04 -15.88
CA SER A 182 -1.24 -13.51 -14.68
C SER A 182 -1.43 -12.55 -13.50
N PRO A 183 -2.22 -12.92 -12.48
CA PRO A 183 -2.28 -12.16 -11.24
C PRO A 183 -0.92 -12.24 -10.53
N VAL A 184 -0.54 -11.18 -9.84
CA VAL A 184 0.64 -11.18 -8.97
C VAL A 184 0.31 -11.95 -7.70
N PRO A 185 1.14 -12.92 -7.27
CA PRO A 185 0.98 -13.55 -5.97
C PRO A 185 0.96 -12.52 -4.84
N MET A 186 -0.02 -12.66 -3.95
CA MET A 186 -0.23 -11.74 -2.84
C MET A 186 0.31 -12.37 -1.55
N GLU A 187 1.17 -11.64 -0.82
CA GLU A 187 1.65 -12.08 0.49
C GLU A 187 0.65 -11.66 1.58
N VAL A 188 0.17 -12.63 2.33
CA VAL A 188 -0.80 -12.41 3.41
C VAL A 188 -0.19 -12.58 4.81
N TYR A 189 1.03 -13.11 4.90
CA TYR A 189 1.73 -13.33 6.16
C TYR A 189 2.68 -12.16 6.46
N PRO A 190 2.40 -11.34 7.50
CA PRO A 190 3.24 -10.19 7.83
C PRO A 190 4.71 -10.54 8.05
N SER A 191 4.97 -11.71 8.65
CA SER A 191 6.34 -12.18 8.85
C SER A 191 7.07 -12.45 7.54
N LEU A 192 6.40 -13.09 6.56
CA LEU A 192 7.01 -13.36 5.25
C LEU A 192 7.17 -12.08 4.44
N ALA A 193 6.19 -11.17 4.49
CA ALA A 193 6.30 -9.86 3.87
C ALA A 193 7.50 -9.07 4.42
N PHE A 194 7.69 -9.07 5.75
CA PHE A 194 8.84 -8.45 6.39
C PHE A 194 10.16 -9.13 5.97
N ASP A 195 10.20 -10.47 6.03
CA ASP A 195 11.39 -11.24 5.66
C ASP A 195 11.79 -11.00 4.19
N SER A 196 10.83 -10.86 3.28
CA SER A 196 11.10 -10.56 1.87
C SER A 196 11.84 -9.23 1.65
N LEU A 197 11.62 -8.26 2.52
CA LEU A 197 12.27 -6.95 2.47
C LEU A 197 13.64 -6.93 3.15
N PHE A 198 13.82 -7.72 4.21
CA PHE A 198 14.94 -7.59 5.13
C PHE A 198 15.75 -8.86 5.37
N ASP A 199 15.24 -10.07 5.00
CA ASP A 199 15.98 -11.31 5.19
C ASP A 199 16.95 -11.56 4.02
N ASN A 200 18.23 -11.70 4.39
CA ASN A 200 19.24 -12.25 3.47
C ASN A 200 19.38 -13.74 3.77
N ARG A 201 18.95 -14.54 2.82
CA ARG A 201 19.05 -16.02 2.87
C ARG A 201 20.45 -16.47 3.28
N GLY A 202 20.60 -16.84 4.53
CA GLY A 202 21.82 -17.52 4.97
C GLY A 202 22.20 -17.38 6.44
N ASN A 203 21.60 -16.52 7.23
CA ASN A 203 22.06 -16.33 8.62
C ASN A 203 20.91 -16.27 9.64
N ARG A 204 20.12 -17.34 9.70
CA ARG A 204 19.05 -17.52 10.71
C ARG A 204 19.55 -17.78 12.14
N ARG A 205 20.83 -17.59 12.45
CA ARG A 205 21.36 -17.80 13.80
C ARG A 205 21.42 -16.49 14.58
N ASN A 206 20.38 -16.29 15.41
CA ASN A 206 20.43 -15.56 16.69
C ASN A 206 20.85 -14.10 16.76
N GLN A 207 20.80 -13.32 15.69
CA GLN A 207 20.89 -11.86 15.80
C GLN A 207 19.70 -11.21 15.10
N SER A 208 19.02 -10.32 15.83
CA SER A 208 17.97 -9.47 15.25
C SER A 208 18.54 -8.72 14.05
N VAL A 209 17.73 -8.55 13.01
CA VAL A 209 18.07 -7.66 11.86
C VAL A 209 18.51 -6.30 12.39
N LEU A 210 17.88 -5.85 13.45
CA LEU A 210 18.19 -4.59 14.11
C LEU A 210 19.58 -4.53 14.73
N ASP A 211 20.07 -5.60 15.36
CA ASP A 211 21.39 -5.57 16.00
C ASP A 211 22.49 -5.35 14.96
N ARG A 212 22.33 -5.96 13.78
CA ARG A 212 23.23 -5.74 12.64
C ARG A 212 23.09 -4.35 12.05
N VAL A 213 21.86 -3.87 11.90
CA VAL A 213 21.57 -2.52 11.42
C VAL A 213 22.15 -1.49 12.38
N LYS A 214 22.06 -1.73 13.69
CA LYS A 214 22.55 -0.84 14.73
C LYS A 214 24.08 -0.67 14.70
N GLU A 215 24.84 -1.77 14.62
CA GLU A 215 26.30 -1.71 14.51
C GLU A 215 26.78 -0.88 13.32
N HIS A 216 26.09 -1.04 12.16
CA HIS A 216 26.44 -0.29 10.97
C HIS A 216 25.90 1.14 10.99
N ALA A 217 24.70 1.36 11.57
CA ALA A 217 24.14 2.70 11.72
C ALA A 217 24.95 3.57 12.69
N GLU A 218 25.53 3.00 13.74
CA GLU A 218 26.46 3.70 14.63
C GLU A 218 27.75 4.13 13.91
N SER A 219 28.24 3.31 13.00
CA SER A 219 29.37 3.69 12.14
C SER A 219 28.98 4.78 11.14
N LEU A 220 27.79 4.65 10.53
CA LEU A 220 27.26 5.58 9.55
C LEU A 220 26.87 6.91 10.18
N SER A 221 26.29 6.91 11.38
CA SER A 221 25.87 8.13 12.09
C SER A 221 27.03 9.12 12.34
N ARG A 222 28.27 8.63 12.35
CA ARG A 222 29.47 9.47 12.46
C ARG A 222 29.86 10.17 11.16
N GLN A 223 29.27 9.75 10.02
CA GLN A 223 29.67 10.17 8.68
C GLN A 223 28.56 10.92 7.93
N VAL A 224 27.37 11.04 8.51
CA VAL A 224 26.20 11.68 7.89
C VAL A 224 25.83 12.98 8.62
N SER A 225 24.99 13.79 7.98
CA SER A 225 24.47 15.06 8.53
C SER A 225 23.63 14.85 9.79
N ALA A 226 23.38 15.91 10.56
CA ALA A 226 22.51 15.86 11.73
C ALA A 226 21.06 15.47 11.37
N GLY A 227 20.56 15.94 10.21
CA GLY A 227 19.24 15.57 9.69
C GLY A 227 19.14 14.07 9.35
N ASP A 228 20.18 13.52 8.72
CA ASP A 228 20.23 12.09 8.39
C ASP A 228 20.40 11.21 9.64
N LYS A 229 21.03 11.73 10.71
CA LYS A 229 21.05 11.02 12.00
C LYS A 229 19.66 10.86 12.60
N ALA A 230 18.86 11.94 12.59
CA ALA A 230 17.48 11.88 13.08
C ALA A 230 16.63 10.86 12.28
N LYS A 231 16.81 10.81 10.96
CA LYS A 231 16.15 9.81 10.09
C LYS A 231 16.60 8.37 10.40
N LEU A 232 17.89 8.17 10.70
CA LEU A 232 18.39 6.84 11.10
C LEU A 232 17.79 6.39 12.43
N ASP A 233 17.68 7.27 13.41
CA ASP A 233 17.11 6.96 14.72
C ASP A 233 15.61 6.63 14.62
N GLU A 234 14.87 7.40 13.83
CA GLU A 234 13.45 7.14 13.55
C GLU A 234 13.26 5.78 12.84
N TYR A 235 14.09 5.52 11.82
CA TYR A 235 14.10 4.25 11.10
C TYR A 235 14.35 3.06 12.01
N LEU A 236 15.37 3.12 12.85
CA LEU A 236 15.71 2.05 13.80
C LEU A 236 14.57 1.78 14.78
N SER A 237 13.90 2.84 15.24
CA SER A 237 12.73 2.73 16.11
C SER A 237 11.56 2.05 15.40
N SER A 238 11.30 2.40 14.15
CA SER A 238 10.22 1.79 13.34
C SER A 238 10.46 0.31 13.08
N ILE A 239 11.69 -0.09 12.73
CA ILE A 239 12.04 -1.52 12.58
C ILE A 239 11.80 -2.27 13.88
N ARG A 240 12.24 -1.74 15.01
CA ARG A 240 12.11 -2.40 16.31
C ARG A 240 10.63 -2.61 16.70
N GLU A 241 9.75 -1.69 16.38
CA GLU A 241 8.32 -1.85 16.62
C GLU A 241 7.72 -2.99 15.79
N VAL A 242 8.05 -3.05 14.50
CA VAL A 242 7.58 -4.12 13.60
C VAL A 242 8.13 -5.48 14.03
N GLU A 243 9.43 -5.59 14.32
CA GLU A 243 10.04 -6.84 14.83
C GLU A 243 9.34 -7.33 16.10
N LYS A 244 9.11 -6.43 17.09
CA LYS A 244 8.43 -6.80 18.34
C LYS A 244 7.00 -7.28 18.12
N ARG A 245 6.27 -6.73 17.14
CA ARG A 245 4.93 -7.20 16.80
C ARG A 245 4.95 -8.59 16.19
N ILE A 246 5.83 -8.80 15.20
CA ILE A 246 6.01 -10.10 14.53
C ILE A 246 6.42 -11.18 15.54
N GLU A 247 7.37 -10.86 16.42
CA GLU A 247 7.84 -11.80 17.45
C GLU A 247 6.72 -12.17 18.44
N ARG A 248 5.92 -11.21 18.87
CA ARG A 248 4.75 -11.50 19.72
C ARG A 248 3.74 -12.43 19.04
N MET A 249 3.48 -12.25 17.75
CA MET A 249 2.59 -13.13 16.99
C MET A 249 3.16 -14.55 16.89
N ARG A 250 4.47 -14.69 16.61
CA ARG A 250 5.15 -16.01 16.60
C ARG A 250 5.02 -16.72 17.95
N GLN A 251 5.28 -15.99 19.05
CA GLN A 251 5.17 -16.55 20.40
C GLN A 251 3.73 -16.95 20.78
N GLN A 252 2.73 -16.22 20.33
CA GLN A 252 1.32 -16.58 20.54
C GLN A 252 0.97 -17.88 19.80
N GLN A 253 1.46 -18.03 18.58
CA GLN A 253 1.25 -19.22 17.77
C GLN A 253 1.95 -20.44 18.37
N ASP A 254 3.21 -20.31 18.80
CA ASP A 254 3.95 -21.39 19.45
C ASP A 254 3.19 -21.86 20.70
N LYS A 255 2.72 -20.93 21.55
CA LYS A 255 1.88 -21.25 22.71
C LYS A 255 0.56 -21.94 22.37
N ALA A 256 -0.08 -21.55 21.25
CA ALA A 256 -1.30 -22.19 20.80
C ALA A 256 -1.04 -23.62 20.31
N THR A 257 0.09 -23.83 19.62
CA THR A 257 0.53 -25.15 19.15
C THR A 257 0.89 -26.07 20.32
N ASP A 258 1.63 -25.55 21.30
CA ASP A 258 2.01 -26.29 22.51
C ASP A 258 0.77 -26.69 23.31
N ARG A 259 -0.19 -25.78 23.51
CA ARG A 259 -1.45 -26.06 24.20
C ARG A 259 -2.30 -27.10 23.47
N ALA A 260 -2.29 -27.12 22.14
CA ALA A 260 -2.98 -28.17 21.38
C ALA A 260 -2.31 -29.53 21.54
N ALA A 261 -0.98 -29.59 21.56
CA ALA A 261 -0.21 -30.80 21.82
C ALA A 261 -0.45 -31.33 23.24
N GLU A 262 -0.48 -30.46 24.25
CA GLU A 262 -0.72 -30.83 25.66
C GLU A 262 -2.16 -31.28 25.89
N THR A 263 -3.14 -30.69 25.25
CA THR A 263 -4.56 -31.01 25.50
C THR A 263 -5.08 -32.19 24.68
N GLY A 264 -4.29 -32.70 23.73
CA GLY A 264 -4.70 -33.76 22.79
C GLY A 264 -5.94 -33.42 21.96
N LYS A 265 -6.44 -32.19 22.06
CA LYS A 265 -7.53 -31.70 21.22
C LYS A 265 -6.88 -31.18 19.95
N PRO A 266 -7.28 -31.66 18.76
CA PRO A 266 -6.88 -31.00 17.54
C PRO A 266 -7.21 -29.52 17.73
N LEU A 267 -6.28 -28.64 17.41
CA LEU A 267 -6.65 -27.26 17.13
C LEU A 267 -7.87 -27.35 16.23
N LEU A 268 -8.93 -26.67 16.56
CA LEU A 268 -10.09 -26.51 15.68
C LEU A 268 -9.64 -25.73 14.45
N THR A 269 -8.84 -26.35 13.74
CA THR A 269 -8.13 -25.92 12.64
C THR A 269 -8.82 -26.32 11.44
N MET A 270 -9.99 -26.80 11.67
CA MET A 270 -10.72 -26.89 10.55
C MET A 270 -10.39 -25.82 9.65
N ASP A 271 -9.76 -26.15 8.69
CA ASP A 271 -9.68 -25.25 7.64
C ASP A 271 -9.17 -23.86 7.99
N ARG A 272 -8.45 -23.81 9.07
CA ARG A 272 -7.68 -22.62 9.30
C ARG A 272 -6.44 -22.71 8.46
N PRO A 273 -6.38 -21.73 7.62
CA PRO A 273 -5.13 -21.28 7.13
C PRO A 273 -4.40 -20.63 8.20
N GLU A 274 -3.40 -21.09 8.60
CA GLU A 274 -3.19 -20.76 9.48
C GLU A 274 -2.08 -20.39 10.00
N SER A 275 -1.17 -20.96 9.99
CA SER A 275 0.11 -20.71 10.59
C SER A 275 0.65 -19.32 10.19
N GLY A 276 0.59 -18.37 11.16
CA GLY A 276 1.17 -17.04 11.03
C GLY A 276 0.28 -15.92 10.55
N LEU A 277 -1.03 -16.15 10.36
CA LEU A 277 -1.98 -15.05 10.19
C LEU A 277 -2.37 -14.50 11.56
N PRO A 278 -2.37 -13.19 11.76
CA PRO A 278 -2.92 -12.58 12.96
C PRO A 278 -4.39 -12.94 13.13
N GLU A 279 -4.80 -13.38 14.31
CA GLU A 279 -6.21 -13.64 14.62
C GLU A 279 -7.04 -12.35 14.61
N ASP A 280 -6.43 -11.25 15.02
CA ASP A 280 -7.07 -9.94 15.02
C ASP A 280 -6.78 -9.20 13.73
N ILE A 281 -7.81 -8.99 12.93
CA ILE A 281 -7.73 -8.24 11.67
C ILE A 281 -7.18 -6.81 11.86
N ARG A 282 -7.38 -6.19 13.04
CA ARG A 282 -6.85 -4.86 13.35
C ARG A 282 -5.33 -4.87 13.41
N GLU A 283 -4.78 -5.88 14.03
CA GLU A 283 -3.31 -6.05 14.11
C GLU A 283 -2.75 -6.42 12.74
N HIS A 284 -3.44 -7.31 12.00
CA HIS A 284 -3.04 -7.70 10.66
C HIS A 284 -2.94 -6.48 9.72
N MET A 285 -4.00 -5.67 9.62
CA MET A 285 -3.99 -4.49 8.76
C MET A 285 -2.90 -3.48 9.16
N LYS A 286 -2.72 -3.23 10.46
CA LYS A 286 -1.66 -2.33 10.94
C LYS A 286 -0.27 -2.82 10.60
N LEU A 287 0.00 -4.12 10.77
CA LEU A 287 1.29 -4.71 10.41
C LEU A 287 1.57 -4.55 8.91
N MET A 288 0.58 -4.82 8.05
CA MET A 288 0.74 -4.64 6.61
C MET A 288 0.99 -3.17 6.24
N CYS A 289 0.28 -2.22 6.87
CA CYS A 289 0.53 -0.79 6.69
C CYS A 289 1.94 -0.39 7.18
N ASP A 290 2.40 -0.88 8.33
CA ASP A 290 3.73 -0.60 8.86
C ASP A 290 4.83 -1.18 7.95
N ILE A 291 4.62 -2.35 7.34
CA ILE A 291 5.55 -2.96 6.38
C ILE A 291 5.66 -2.10 5.11
N ILE A 292 4.53 -1.59 4.58
CA ILE A 292 4.54 -0.66 3.45
C ILE A 292 5.28 0.63 3.81
N ALA A 293 4.98 1.22 4.98
CA ALA A 293 5.63 2.44 5.44
C ALA A 293 7.15 2.26 5.57
N LEU A 294 7.57 1.13 6.15
CA LEU A 294 8.99 0.79 6.30
C LEU A 294 9.66 0.55 4.94
N ALA A 295 8.99 -0.13 4.01
CA ALA A 295 9.50 -0.37 2.66
C ALA A 295 9.70 0.95 1.90
N PHE A 296 8.80 1.91 2.06
CA PHE A 296 8.90 3.24 1.46
C PHE A 296 9.99 4.10 2.12
N GLN A 297 10.08 4.10 3.45
CA GLN A 297 11.11 4.81 4.19
C GLN A 297 12.53 4.35 3.81
N THR A 298 12.68 3.06 3.54
CA THR A 298 13.99 2.46 3.20
C THR A 298 14.25 2.37 1.71
N ASP A 299 13.35 2.86 0.87
CA ASP A 299 13.41 2.75 -0.59
C ASP A 299 13.63 1.31 -1.09
N LYS A 300 13.08 0.32 -0.35
CA LYS A 300 13.13 -1.09 -0.76
C LYS A 300 12.19 -1.37 -1.92
N THR A 301 11.07 -0.71 -1.94
CA THR A 301 10.17 -0.59 -3.08
C THR A 301 9.56 0.80 -3.12
N ARG A 302 9.06 1.21 -4.29
CA ARG A 302 8.32 2.46 -4.52
C ARG A 302 6.88 2.20 -4.96
N VAL A 303 6.50 0.93 -5.06
CA VAL A 303 5.16 0.52 -5.50
C VAL A 303 4.62 -0.53 -4.53
N ALA A 304 3.42 -0.30 -3.97
CA ALA A 304 2.77 -1.25 -3.08
C ALA A 304 1.27 -1.34 -3.34
N THR A 305 0.69 -2.53 -3.13
CA THR A 305 -0.76 -2.74 -3.07
C THR A 305 -1.10 -3.49 -1.81
N LEU A 306 -2.21 -3.12 -1.16
CA LEU A 306 -2.76 -3.81 -0.01
C LEU A 306 -4.25 -4.09 -0.24
N LEU A 307 -4.58 -5.35 -0.45
CA LEU A 307 -5.96 -5.82 -0.43
C LEU A 307 -6.38 -5.98 1.04
N MET A 308 -7.09 -5.00 1.58
CA MET A 308 -7.53 -4.99 2.98
C MET A 308 -8.68 -5.97 3.23
N CYS A 309 -9.61 -6.06 2.28
CA CYS A 309 -10.58 -7.15 2.19
C CYS A 309 -10.88 -7.46 0.73
N ARG A 310 -11.04 -8.73 0.43
CA ARG A 310 -11.42 -9.19 -0.90
C ARG A 310 -12.92 -8.96 -1.14
N ASP A 311 -13.32 -9.10 -2.38
CA ASP A 311 -14.74 -9.14 -2.70
C ASP A 311 -15.37 -10.45 -2.19
N ILE A 312 -16.64 -10.40 -1.82
CA ILE A 312 -17.34 -11.50 -1.11
C ILE A 312 -16.57 -11.88 0.18
N SER A 313 -16.10 -10.87 0.91
CA SER A 313 -15.35 -11.08 2.16
C SER A 313 -16.21 -11.67 3.27
N GLY A 314 -15.67 -12.68 3.95
CA GLY A 314 -16.24 -13.28 5.15
C GLY A 314 -15.76 -12.66 6.46
N LEU A 315 -15.04 -11.54 6.45
CA LEU A 315 -14.52 -10.90 7.66
C LEU A 315 -15.64 -10.42 8.59
N PHE A 316 -15.44 -10.62 9.89
CA PHE A 316 -16.32 -10.13 10.96
C PHE A 316 -15.66 -9.03 11.78
N TYR A 317 -16.49 -8.12 12.29
CA TYR A 317 -16.03 -6.94 13.03
C TYR A 317 -16.68 -6.82 14.42
N PRO A 318 -16.48 -7.80 15.33
CA PRO A 318 -17.10 -7.77 16.66
C PRO A 318 -16.68 -6.55 17.48
N PHE A 319 -15.45 -6.07 17.26
CA PHE A 319 -14.93 -4.85 17.89
C PHE A 319 -15.64 -3.55 17.44
N LEU A 320 -16.42 -3.60 16.34
CA LEU A 320 -17.29 -2.52 15.88
C LEU A 320 -18.76 -2.76 16.26
N ASN A 321 -19.07 -3.80 17.03
CA ASN A 321 -20.42 -4.27 17.28
C ASN A 321 -21.22 -4.58 15.99
N VAL A 322 -20.54 -5.08 14.95
CA VAL A 322 -21.15 -5.53 13.71
C VAL A 322 -21.20 -7.05 13.72
N ARG A 323 -22.42 -7.60 13.60
CA ARG A 323 -22.69 -9.03 13.74
C ARG A 323 -22.69 -9.80 12.41
N SER A 324 -22.80 -9.08 11.30
CA SER A 324 -22.78 -9.66 9.94
C SER A 324 -21.36 -9.68 9.40
N ALA A 325 -21.05 -10.68 8.56
CA ALA A 325 -19.83 -10.68 7.77
C ALA A 325 -19.79 -9.47 6.82
N HIS A 326 -18.61 -9.06 6.39
CA HIS A 326 -18.40 -7.86 5.55
C HIS A 326 -19.34 -7.80 4.35
N HIS A 327 -19.36 -8.85 3.53
CA HIS A 327 -20.23 -8.91 2.35
C HIS A 327 -21.71 -8.82 2.72
N SER A 328 -22.17 -9.55 3.75
CA SER A 328 -23.58 -9.48 4.19
C SER A 328 -23.92 -8.10 4.77
N ALA A 329 -22.99 -7.44 5.47
CA ALA A 329 -23.18 -6.09 6.01
C ALA A 329 -23.29 -5.06 4.88
N SER A 330 -22.56 -5.24 3.77
CA SER A 330 -22.58 -4.34 2.62
C SER A 330 -23.93 -4.30 1.89
N HIS A 331 -24.74 -5.36 2.00
CA HIS A 331 -26.11 -5.35 1.46
C HIS A 331 -27.07 -4.44 2.27
N SER A 332 -26.63 -3.96 3.43
CA SER A 332 -27.29 -2.92 4.22
C SER A 332 -26.42 -1.67 4.26
N ASP A 333 -25.93 -1.22 3.12
CA ASP A 333 -24.90 -0.19 2.95
C ASP A 333 -25.22 1.19 3.52
N THR A 334 -26.51 1.49 3.80
CA THR A 334 -26.94 2.73 4.46
C THR A 334 -27.07 2.59 5.98
N SER A 335 -26.79 1.41 6.54
CA SER A 335 -26.88 1.15 7.99
C SER A 335 -25.72 1.78 8.77
N ASP A 336 -25.95 2.02 10.07
CA ASP A 336 -24.89 2.45 10.99
C ASP A 336 -23.80 1.39 11.17
N ASP A 337 -24.15 0.09 11.05
CA ASP A 337 -23.20 -1.00 11.09
C ASP A 337 -22.20 -0.89 9.93
N TYR A 338 -22.69 -0.71 8.71
CA TYR A 338 -21.82 -0.59 7.55
C TYR A 338 -21.07 0.75 7.49
N GLU A 339 -21.63 1.80 8.11
CA GLU A 339 -20.88 3.05 8.31
C GLU A 339 -19.65 2.81 9.20
N ARG A 340 -19.81 2.09 10.33
CA ARG A 340 -18.66 1.76 11.19
C ARG A 340 -17.59 0.94 10.47
N VAL A 341 -18.01 -0.01 9.62
CA VAL A 341 -17.09 -0.79 8.79
C VAL A 341 -16.38 0.13 7.80
N THR A 342 -17.10 0.93 7.02
CA THR A 342 -16.50 1.87 6.06
C THR A 342 -15.48 2.79 6.73
N ARG A 343 -15.86 3.40 7.85
CA ARG A 343 -14.99 4.31 8.62
C ARG A 343 -13.75 3.59 9.18
N TYR A 344 -13.88 2.33 9.58
CA TYR A 344 -12.74 1.53 10.01
C TYR A 344 -11.71 1.37 8.89
N TYR A 345 -12.13 1.05 7.67
CA TYR A 345 -11.20 0.94 6.53
C TYR A 345 -10.54 2.27 6.17
N VAL A 346 -11.31 3.37 6.20
CA VAL A 346 -10.74 4.71 6.04
C VAL A 346 -9.73 5.02 7.15
N SER A 347 -9.95 4.52 8.38
CA SER A 347 -8.97 4.69 9.48
C SER A 347 -7.65 3.95 9.22
N GLN A 348 -7.66 2.84 8.48
CA GLN A 348 -6.43 2.15 8.08
C GLN A 348 -5.69 2.91 6.97
N PHE A 349 -6.43 3.54 6.06
CA PHE A 349 -5.84 4.46 5.07
C PHE A 349 -5.21 5.67 5.75
N ALA A 350 -5.94 6.31 6.66
CA ALA A 350 -5.42 7.41 7.46
C ALA A 350 -4.20 7.01 8.30
N TYR A 351 -4.18 5.79 8.82
CA TYR A 351 -3.04 5.27 9.57
C TYR A 351 -1.77 5.20 8.71
N LEU A 352 -1.85 4.59 7.52
CA LEU A 352 -0.70 4.55 6.60
C LEU A 352 -0.27 5.96 6.19
N ALA A 353 -1.22 6.81 5.81
CA ALA A 353 -0.92 8.20 5.44
C ALA A 353 -0.22 8.96 6.57
N SER A 354 -0.71 8.86 7.82
CA SER A 354 -0.08 9.48 8.98
C SER A 354 1.32 8.95 9.27
N ARG A 355 1.54 7.64 9.07
CA ARG A 355 2.89 7.04 9.22
C ARG A 355 3.88 7.66 8.24
N LEU A 356 3.48 7.83 6.97
CA LEU A 356 4.34 8.43 5.94
C LEU A 356 4.48 9.94 6.12
N ASP A 357 3.47 10.61 6.65
CA ASP A 357 3.51 12.05 6.94
C ASP A 357 4.43 12.40 8.10
N ALA A 358 4.58 11.50 9.07
CA ALA A 358 5.52 11.64 10.17
C ALA A 358 6.99 11.46 9.75
N MET A 359 7.27 10.92 8.56
CA MET A 359 8.62 10.62 8.07
C MET A 359 9.16 11.78 7.23
N GLN A 360 10.17 12.48 7.74
CA GLN A 360 10.81 13.57 7.01
C GLN A 360 11.68 13.07 5.85
N GLU A 361 11.58 13.75 4.71
CA GLU A 361 12.38 13.50 3.51
C GLU A 361 12.70 14.84 2.82
N GLY A 362 13.89 15.36 3.10
CA GLY A 362 14.25 16.72 2.73
C GLY A 362 13.49 17.77 3.53
N ASP A 363 12.94 18.72 2.81
CA ASP A 363 12.07 19.77 3.33
C ASP A 363 10.60 19.34 3.43
N ARG A 364 10.29 18.08 3.08
CA ARG A 364 8.96 17.49 2.99
C ARG A 364 8.85 16.20 3.79
N THR A 365 7.71 15.54 3.64
CA THR A 365 7.47 14.21 4.21
C THR A 365 7.46 13.13 3.12
N VAL A 366 7.61 11.87 3.53
CA VAL A 366 7.46 10.73 2.59
C VAL A 366 6.06 10.72 1.97
N LEU A 367 5.03 11.18 2.70
CA LEU A 367 3.67 11.33 2.14
C LEU A 367 3.64 12.36 1.03
N ASP A 368 4.28 13.53 1.20
CA ASP A 368 4.30 14.58 0.17
C ASP A 368 4.94 14.10 -1.14
N ASN A 369 5.87 13.16 -1.06
CA ASN A 369 6.54 12.54 -2.21
C ASN A 369 5.83 11.27 -2.71
N SER A 370 4.68 10.92 -2.13
CA SER A 370 3.89 9.73 -2.47
C SER A 370 2.52 10.09 -3.06
N CYS A 371 1.90 9.11 -3.71
CA CYS A 371 0.46 9.04 -3.96
C CYS A 371 -0.07 7.77 -3.32
N LEU A 372 -0.82 7.91 -2.25
CA LEU A 372 -1.61 6.83 -1.67
C LEU A 372 -3.01 6.89 -2.26
N MET A 373 -3.55 5.77 -2.69
CA MET A 373 -4.90 5.64 -3.24
C MET A 373 -5.71 4.66 -2.41
N PHE A 374 -6.83 5.12 -1.84
CA PHE A 374 -7.89 4.24 -1.34
C PHE A 374 -8.93 4.08 -2.44
N ILE A 375 -9.29 2.84 -2.75
CA ILE A 375 -10.28 2.56 -3.79
C ILE A 375 -11.17 1.38 -3.42
N ASN A 376 -12.39 1.41 -3.92
CA ASN A 376 -13.38 0.34 -3.82
C ASN A 376 -13.90 -0.04 -5.23
N ASN A 377 -14.40 -1.26 -5.39
CA ASN A 377 -14.89 -1.75 -6.68
C ASN A 377 -16.30 -1.29 -7.06
N MET A 378 -17.08 -0.80 -6.09
CA MET A 378 -18.44 -0.33 -6.32
C MET A 378 -18.82 0.77 -5.33
N TRP A 379 -19.85 1.55 -5.67
CA TRP A 379 -20.39 2.59 -4.82
C TRP A 379 -21.31 2.06 -3.73
N SER A 380 -22.21 1.14 -4.11
CA SER A 380 -23.26 0.60 -3.24
C SER A 380 -23.21 -0.92 -3.28
N GLY A 381 -23.01 -1.54 -2.13
CA GLY A 381 -23.01 -3.00 -1.99
C GLY A 381 -24.42 -3.60 -2.16
N SER A 382 -25.46 -2.91 -1.69
CA SER A 382 -26.85 -3.39 -1.82
C SER A 382 -27.37 -3.42 -3.25
N LYS A 383 -26.82 -2.54 -4.12
CA LYS A 383 -27.21 -2.41 -5.52
C LYS A 383 -26.15 -2.97 -6.48
N HIS A 384 -24.99 -3.37 -5.98
CA HIS A 384 -23.81 -3.72 -6.80
C HIS A 384 -23.48 -2.63 -7.84
N ASP A 385 -23.61 -1.36 -7.40
CA ASP A 385 -23.50 -0.21 -8.28
C ASP A 385 -22.01 0.09 -8.56
N SER A 386 -21.55 -0.21 -9.76
CA SER A 386 -20.22 0.10 -10.29
C SER A 386 -20.19 1.30 -11.24
N THR A 387 -21.29 2.07 -11.35
CA THR A 387 -21.35 3.28 -12.20
C THR A 387 -20.48 4.42 -11.67
N LYS A 388 -19.98 4.31 -10.46
CA LYS A 388 -18.92 5.10 -9.87
C LYS A 388 -18.24 4.34 -8.75
N VAL A 389 -17.00 4.69 -8.47
CA VAL A 389 -16.20 4.08 -7.42
C VAL A 389 -15.84 5.09 -6.33
N PRO A 390 -15.84 4.68 -5.05
CA PRO A 390 -15.28 5.46 -3.95
C PRO A 390 -13.77 5.56 -4.09
N LEU A 391 -13.22 6.79 -4.02
CA LEU A 391 -11.80 7.00 -4.22
C LEU A 391 -11.30 8.19 -3.39
N LEU A 392 -10.18 7.97 -2.69
CA LEU A 392 -9.40 9.00 -2.02
C LEU A 392 -7.95 8.92 -2.51
N LEU A 393 -7.31 10.06 -2.65
CA LEU A 393 -5.88 10.18 -2.88
C LEU A 393 -5.27 10.95 -1.71
N ALA A 394 -4.09 10.56 -1.24
CA ALA A 394 -3.34 11.31 -0.23
C ALA A 394 -1.87 11.44 -0.66
N GLY A 395 -1.30 12.62 -0.44
CA GLY A 395 0.04 12.98 -0.88
C GLY A 395 0.11 13.67 -2.23
N GLY A 396 1.19 14.39 -2.48
CA GLY A 396 1.33 15.34 -3.57
C GLY A 396 2.26 14.91 -4.72
N LEU A 397 2.84 13.69 -4.70
CA LEU A 397 3.81 13.22 -5.70
C LEU A 397 4.89 14.25 -6.03
N ASP A 398 5.59 14.74 -5.00
CA ASP A 398 6.61 15.77 -5.16
C ASP A 398 6.05 17.07 -5.79
N ASN A 399 4.93 17.58 -5.25
CA ASN A 399 4.16 18.76 -5.73
C ASN A 399 3.69 18.68 -7.19
N THR A 400 3.65 17.52 -7.79
CA THR A 400 3.09 17.36 -9.12
C THR A 400 1.58 17.14 -9.10
N MET A 401 1.01 16.90 -7.93
CA MET A 401 -0.43 16.74 -7.69
C MET A 401 -0.86 17.71 -6.57
N GLU A 402 -1.81 18.58 -6.86
CA GLU A 402 -2.42 19.45 -5.85
C GLU A 402 -3.29 18.63 -4.89
N THR A 403 -3.28 18.98 -3.61
CA THR A 403 -4.02 18.29 -2.54
C THR A 403 -5.04 19.22 -1.88
N GLY A 404 -5.86 18.64 -0.98
CA GLY A 404 -6.88 19.41 -0.25
C GLY A 404 -8.11 19.73 -1.07
N ARG A 405 -8.50 18.90 -2.06
CA ARG A 405 -9.57 19.20 -2.99
C ARG A 405 -10.65 18.12 -3.03
N VAL A 406 -11.85 18.55 -3.35
CA VAL A 406 -12.94 17.68 -3.80
C VAL A 406 -13.06 17.83 -5.31
N ILE A 407 -12.82 16.74 -6.04
CA ILE A 407 -12.82 16.70 -7.50
C ILE A 407 -14.00 15.86 -7.95
N ASP A 408 -14.99 16.48 -8.58
CA ASP A 408 -16.24 15.81 -8.97
C ASP A 408 -16.37 15.71 -10.49
N TYR A 409 -16.43 14.47 -10.96
CA TYR A 409 -16.65 14.13 -12.37
C TYR A 409 -18.08 13.63 -12.64
N ALA A 410 -19.00 13.63 -11.65
CA ALA A 410 -20.30 12.97 -11.78
C ALA A 410 -21.15 13.50 -12.96
N ASP A 411 -21.05 14.81 -13.23
CA ASP A 411 -21.80 15.47 -14.30
C ASP A 411 -21.05 15.53 -15.65
N LYS A 412 -19.87 14.89 -15.72
CA LYS A 412 -19.08 14.83 -16.96
C LYS A 412 -19.56 13.69 -17.86
N PRO A 413 -19.34 13.80 -19.19
CA PRO A 413 -19.55 12.67 -20.10
C PRO A 413 -18.74 11.44 -19.70
N ASP A 414 -19.24 10.24 -20.01
CA ASP A 414 -18.58 8.98 -19.64
C ASP A 414 -17.11 8.88 -20.09
N GLU A 415 -16.77 9.45 -21.24
CA GLU A 415 -15.40 9.47 -21.75
C GLU A 415 -14.43 10.26 -20.83
N GLU A 416 -14.95 11.27 -20.11
CA GLU A 416 -14.19 12.09 -19.16
C GLU A 416 -14.23 11.54 -17.72
N ARG A 417 -14.87 10.39 -17.48
CA ARG A 417 -15.06 9.76 -16.17
C ARG A 417 -14.35 8.42 -16.03
N LYS A 418 -13.55 8.05 -17.03
CA LYS A 418 -12.83 6.78 -17.02
C LYS A 418 -11.79 6.75 -15.92
N LEU A 419 -11.85 5.73 -15.07
CA LEU A 419 -10.87 5.52 -13.99
C LEU A 419 -9.45 5.36 -14.55
N CYS A 420 -9.31 4.78 -15.74
CA CYS A 420 -8.02 4.64 -16.42
C CYS A 420 -7.39 5.98 -16.82
N GLY A 421 -8.18 7.04 -16.99
CA GLY A 421 -7.65 8.40 -17.22
C GLY A 421 -6.94 8.96 -15.97
N LEU A 422 -7.44 8.66 -14.77
CA LEU A 422 -6.74 8.93 -13.52
C LEU A 422 -5.41 8.15 -13.44
N TYR A 423 -5.44 6.86 -13.79
CA TYR A 423 -4.23 6.03 -13.77
C TYR A 423 -3.19 6.54 -14.77
N LEU A 424 -3.60 6.95 -15.97
CA LEU A 424 -2.71 7.55 -16.95
C LEU A 424 -2.06 8.83 -16.43
N ASN A 425 -2.82 9.70 -15.74
CA ASN A 425 -2.27 10.89 -15.09
C ASN A 425 -1.22 10.53 -14.03
N ILE A 426 -1.52 9.56 -13.15
CA ILE A 426 -0.58 9.11 -12.11
C ILE A 426 0.70 8.54 -12.76
N LEU A 427 0.58 7.70 -13.79
CA LEU A 427 1.73 7.15 -14.52
C LEU A 427 2.63 8.27 -15.05
N GLN A 428 2.05 9.28 -15.71
CA GLN A 428 2.79 10.43 -16.24
C GLN A 428 3.45 11.26 -15.14
N LYS A 429 2.75 11.51 -14.01
CA LYS A 429 3.32 12.20 -12.83
C LYS A 429 4.43 11.40 -12.16
N MET A 430 4.40 10.08 -12.26
CA MET A 430 5.48 9.17 -11.83
C MET A 430 6.66 9.12 -12.81
N GLY A 431 6.55 9.80 -13.97
CA GLY A 431 7.62 9.93 -14.93
C GLY A 431 7.58 8.94 -16.10
N LEU A 432 6.48 8.20 -16.29
CA LEU A 432 6.31 7.32 -17.43
C LEU A 432 5.79 8.09 -18.65
N PRO A 433 6.31 7.84 -19.86
CA PRO A 433 5.89 8.51 -21.09
C PRO A 433 4.64 7.86 -21.71
N GLU A 434 3.77 7.27 -20.89
CA GLU A 434 2.59 6.57 -21.37
C GLU A 434 1.58 7.55 -21.97
N THR A 435 1.03 7.23 -23.13
CA THR A 435 0.01 8.00 -23.82
C THR A 435 -1.37 7.35 -23.76
N GLN A 436 -1.45 6.13 -23.24
CA GLN A 436 -2.70 5.41 -23.04
C GLN A 436 -2.56 4.42 -21.87
N PHE A 437 -3.66 4.17 -21.17
CA PHE A 437 -3.74 3.10 -20.17
C PHE A 437 -5.17 2.56 -20.11
N GLY A 438 -5.30 1.23 -20.16
CA GLY A 438 -6.62 0.57 -20.18
C GLY A 438 -7.49 1.10 -21.33
N ASP A 439 -8.63 1.70 -21.00
CA ASP A 439 -9.58 2.26 -21.95
C ASP A 439 -9.45 3.81 -22.11
N ALA A 440 -8.40 4.42 -21.56
CA ALA A 440 -8.17 5.86 -21.63
C ALA A 440 -6.94 6.22 -22.48
N SER A 441 -7.09 7.22 -23.33
CA SER A 441 -6.02 7.85 -24.12
C SER A 441 -5.74 9.31 -23.69
N GLU A 442 -6.54 9.83 -22.76
CA GLU A 442 -6.38 11.18 -22.20
C GLU A 442 -6.24 11.08 -20.68
N PRO A 443 -5.23 11.74 -20.08
CA PRO A 443 -5.08 11.80 -18.64
C PRO A 443 -6.14 12.72 -18.03
N LEU A 444 -6.74 12.31 -16.90
CA LEU A 444 -7.62 13.20 -16.14
C LEU A 444 -6.82 14.28 -15.41
N ALA A 445 -7.37 15.49 -15.33
CA ALA A 445 -6.78 16.59 -14.58
C ALA A 445 -7.03 16.42 -13.07
N ILE A 446 -5.99 16.11 -12.29
CA ILE A 446 -5.99 16.01 -10.84
C ILE A 446 -4.85 16.83 -10.21
#